data_44640ab84aa8ce763a08dbaa936e935e
#
_entry.id   44640ab84aa8ce763a08dbaa936e935e
#
_cell.length_a   1.000
_cell.length_b   1.000
_cell.length_c   1.000
_cell.angle_alpha   90.00
_cell.angle_beta   90.00
_cell.angle_gamma   90.00
#
_symmetry.space_group_name_H-M   'P 1'
#
loop_
_entity.id
_entity.type
_entity.pdbx_description
1 polymer ?
#
loop_
_entity_poly.entity_id
_entity_poly.type
_entity_poly.pdbx_seq_one_letter_code
_entity_poly.pdbx_strand_id
1 'polypeptide(L)'
;VDSIGCTSCKLQLHRWKELIQYTDSITQGTVPFLFFFQSDDKKEIRYLLKKDNFDKPICMDQSDRLNELNHFPADGRFQTFLLDKDNKVVVIGNPIHNPNIRELYLKEITGKQPASQIQTTVKVEEASIQLGTIQMGESKEAVFRLTNTGNNPLVILDAATTCGCARPSFDKHPAKPGEILQVRVIMTP
;
A
#
# COMPACT_ATOMS: atom_id res chain seq x y z
N VAL A 1 3.07 -16.85 -4.67
CA VAL A 1 2.60 -16.78 -3.26
C VAL A 1 2.99 -18.09 -2.60
N ASP A 2 3.91 -18.01 -1.64
CA ASP A 2 4.36 -19.20 -0.90
C ASP A 2 3.23 -19.81 -0.03
N SER A 3 3.41 -21.07 0.34
CA SER A 3 2.41 -21.85 1.10
C SER A 3 2.35 -21.52 2.60
N ILE A 4 3.13 -20.56 3.08
CA ILE A 4 3.23 -20.22 4.51
C ILE A 4 2.37 -18.99 4.83
N GLY A 5 1.29 -19.17 5.60
CA GLY A 5 0.41 -18.10 6.11
C GLY A 5 -0.92 -17.96 5.37
N CYS A 6 -1.70 -16.94 5.73
CA CYS A 6 -3.04 -16.69 5.19
C CYS A 6 -2.97 -16.29 3.69
N THR A 7 -3.38 -17.18 2.79
CA THR A 7 -3.39 -16.97 1.34
C THR A 7 -4.22 -15.75 0.94
N SER A 8 -5.39 -15.56 1.54
CA SER A 8 -6.26 -14.40 1.29
C SER A 8 -5.60 -13.07 1.66
N CYS A 9 -4.89 -13.05 2.81
CA CYS A 9 -4.17 -11.86 3.28
C CYS A 9 -3.02 -11.47 2.35
N LYS A 10 -2.38 -12.45 1.73
CA LYS A 10 -1.28 -12.23 0.79
C LYS A 10 -1.77 -11.80 -0.59
N LEU A 11 -2.84 -12.40 -1.08
CA LEU A 11 -3.37 -12.13 -2.42
C LEU A 11 -3.99 -10.75 -2.54
N GLN A 12 -4.75 -10.29 -1.53
CA GLN A 12 -5.45 -9.00 -1.52
C GLN A 12 -6.14 -8.68 -2.86
N LEU A 13 -6.89 -9.65 -3.40
CA LEU A 13 -7.49 -9.59 -4.73
C LEU A 13 -8.39 -8.37 -4.94
N HIS A 14 -9.07 -7.90 -3.89
CA HIS A 14 -9.90 -6.69 -3.95
C HIS A 14 -9.07 -5.44 -4.33
N ARG A 15 -7.85 -5.28 -3.78
CA ARG A 15 -6.97 -4.15 -4.09
C ARG A 15 -6.42 -4.23 -5.52
N TRP A 16 -6.17 -5.46 -5.99
CA TRP A 16 -5.80 -5.67 -7.39
C TRP A 16 -6.95 -5.29 -8.32
N LYS A 17 -8.19 -5.66 -7.99
CA LYS A 17 -9.37 -5.23 -8.79
C LYS A 17 -9.47 -3.72 -8.88
N GLU A 18 -9.33 -3.00 -7.79
CA GLU A 18 -9.34 -1.54 -7.77
C GLU A 18 -8.26 -0.95 -8.69
N LEU A 19 -7.03 -1.47 -8.59
CA LEU A 19 -5.93 -1.01 -9.45
C LEU A 19 -6.20 -1.33 -10.92
N ILE A 20 -6.69 -2.52 -11.25
CA ILE A 20 -7.03 -2.92 -12.61
C ILE A 20 -8.12 -2.03 -13.17
N GLN A 21 -9.22 -1.83 -12.45
CA GLN A 21 -10.32 -0.96 -12.88
C GLN A 21 -9.85 0.47 -13.13
N TYR A 22 -9.02 1.00 -12.23
CA TYR A 22 -8.43 2.32 -12.42
C TYR A 22 -7.54 2.38 -13.66
N THR A 23 -6.64 1.40 -13.83
CA THR A 23 -5.75 1.32 -15.00
C THR A 23 -6.55 1.17 -16.29
N ASP A 24 -7.55 0.28 -16.33
CA ASP A 24 -8.43 0.09 -17.48
C ASP A 24 -9.16 1.40 -17.85
N SER A 25 -9.58 2.20 -16.86
CA SER A 25 -10.27 3.46 -17.10
C SER A 25 -9.39 4.53 -17.77
N ILE A 26 -8.10 4.55 -17.48
CA ILE A 26 -7.15 5.55 -18.01
C ILE A 26 -6.42 5.09 -19.27
N THR A 27 -6.38 3.77 -19.53
CA THR A 27 -5.67 3.16 -20.67
C THR A 27 -6.60 2.48 -21.67
N GLN A 28 -7.91 2.53 -21.45
CA GLN A 28 -8.91 1.83 -22.25
C GLN A 28 -8.66 0.31 -22.34
N GLY A 29 -8.14 -0.28 -21.23
CA GLY A 29 -7.90 -1.72 -21.14
C GLY A 29 -6.70 -2.24 -21.94
N THR A 30 -5.77 -1.37 -22.33
CA THR A 30 -4.61 -1.77 -23.14
C THR A 30 -3.46 -2.40 -22.33
N VAL A 31 -3.52 -2.34 -20.98
CA VAL A 31 -2.50 -2.91 -20.10
C VAL A 31 -2.97 -4.24 -19.52
N PRO A 32 -2.40 -5.37 -19.95
CA PRO A 32 -2.76 -6.68 -19.39
C PRO A 32 -2.14 -6.88 -18.01
N PHE A 33 -2.90 -7.53 -17.12
CA PHE A 33 -2.41 -8.00 -15.83
C PHE A 33 -2.28 -9.51 -15.86
N LEU A 34 -1.09 -10.02 -15.54
CA LEU A 34 -0.80 -11.45 -15.49
C LEU A 34 -0.53 -11.87 -14.04
N PHE A 35 -1.22 -12.91 -13.59
CA PHE A 35 -1.09 -13.43 -12.24
C PHE A 35 -0.60 -14.88 -12.29
N PHE A 36 0.53 -15.13 -11.63
CA PHE A 36 1.10 -16.46 -11.48
C PHE A 36 1.01 -16.89 -10.02
N PHE A 37 0.36 -18.00 -9.78
CA PHE A 37 0.19 -18.54 -8.43
C PHE A 37 0.89 -19.86 -8.30
N GLN A 38 1.82 -19.93 -7.36
CA GLN A 38 2.45 -21.14 -6.91
C GLN A 38 1.69 -21.65 -5.70
N SER A 39 0.83 -22.64 -5.89
CA SER A 39 0.07 -23.29 -4.82
C SER A 39 -0.35 -24.69 -5.26
N ASP A 40 -0.27 -25.65 -4.35
CA ASP A 40 -0.78 -26.99 -4.55
C ASP A 40 -2.28 -27.07 -4.30
N ASP A 41 -2.85 -26.15 -3.52
CA ASP A 41 -4.28 -26.11 -3.22
C ASP A 41 -5.08 -25.29 -4.23
N LYS A 42 -5.39 -25.93 -5.34
CA LYS A 42 -6.26 -25.34 -6.38
C LYS A 42 -7.68 -25.07 -5.88
N LYS A 43 -8.16 -25.76 -4.85
CA LYS A 43 -9.52 -25.57 -4.33
C LYS A 43 -9.58 -24.28 -3.51
N GLU A 44 -8.57 -24.04 -2.67
CA GLU A 44 -8.45 -22.80 -1.92
C GLU A 44 -8.37 -21.60 -2.86
N ILE A 45 -7.51 -21.65 -3.87
CA ILE A 45 -7.37 -20.55 -4.85
C ILE A 45 -8.72 -20.28 -5.55
N ARG A 46 -9.40 -21.34 -6.05
CA ARG A 46 -10.72 -21.15 -6.68
C ARG A 46 -11.77 -20.55 -5.75
N TYR A 47 -11.75 -20.94 -4.48
CA TYR A 47 -12.64 -20.38 -3.47
C TYR A 47 -12.37 -18.91 -3.27
N LEU A 48 -11.12 -18.50 -3.13
CA LEU A 48 -10.73 -17.09 -2.93
C LEU A 48 -11.09 -16.22 -4.15
N LEU A 49 -10.84 -16.71 -5.37
CA LEU A 49 -11.22 -16.00 -6.59
C LEU A 49 -12.73 -15.75 -6.66
N LYS A 50 -13.53 -16.77 -6.31
CA LYS A 50 -15.00 -16.64 -6.26
C LYS A 50 -15.46 -15.70 -5.15
N LYS A 51 -14.89 -15.83 -3.96
CA LYS A 51 -15.21 -15.00 -2.79
C LYS A 51 -14.99 -13.52 -3.08
N ASP A 52 -13.88 -13.16 -3.71
CA ASP A 52 -13.53 -11.78 -4.04
C ASP A 52 -14.09 -11.34 -5.41
N ASN A 53 -14.86 -12.22 -6.07
CA ASN A 53 -15.38 -11.99 -7.41
C ASN A 53 -14.29 -11.50 -8.39
N PHE A 54 -13.14 -12.22 -8.38
CA PHE A 54 -11.99 -11.92 -9.21
C PHE A 54 -12.07 -12.69 -10.52
N ASP A 55 -12.32 -11.98 -11.62
CA ASP A 55 -12.63 -12.50 -12.96
C ASP A 55 -11.43 -12.51 -13.92
N LYS A 56 -10.28 -11.99 -13.48
CA LYS A 56 -9.10 -11.96 -14.33
C LYS A 56 -8.44 -13.34 -14.40
N PRO A 57 -7.89 -13.71 -15.58
CA PRO A 57 -7.22 -15.00 -15.74
C PRO A 57 -5.97 -15.10 -14.85
N ILE A 58 -5.76 -16.29 -14.30
CA ILE A 58 -4.57 -16.63 -13.52
C ILE A 58 -3.85 -17.82 -14.12
N CYS A 59 -2.54 -17.86 -13.97
CA CYS A 59 -1.69 -19.00 -14.31
C CYS A 59 -1.31 -19.74 -13.01
N MET A 60 -1.56 -21.06 -12.98
CA MET A 60 -1.10 -21.91 -11.88
C MET A 60 0.26 -22.52 -12.24
N ASP A 61 1.30 -22.07 -11.54
CA ASP A 61 2.67 -22.54 -11.70
C ASP A 61 3.06 -23.45 -10.54
N GLN A 62 2.57 -24.70 -10.56
CA GLN A 62 2.78 -25.65 -9.46
C GLN A 62 4.24 -26.09 -9.31
N SER A 63 5.00 -26.14 -10.40
CA SER A 63 6.39 -26.57 -10.42
C SER A 63 7.39 -25.41 -10.27
N ASP A 64 6.94 -24.23 -9.94
CA ASP A 64 7.77 -23.01 -9.79
C ASP A 64 8.66 -22.72 -11.04
N ARG A 65 8.15 -23.12 -12.19
CA ARG A 65 8.91 -23.04 -13.44
C ARG A 65 9.25 -21.63 -13.85
N LEU A 66 8.35 -20.68 -13.52
CA LEU A 66 8.60 -19.25 -13.80
C LEU A 66 9.83 -18.77 -13.05
N ASN A 67 9.98 -19.16 -11.79
CA ASN A 67 11.13 -18.81 -10.97
C ASN A 67 12.41 -19.53 -11.42
N GLU A 68 12.31 -20.83 -11.72
CA GLU A 68 13.44 -21.60 -12.26
C GLU A 68 14.03 -20.98 -13.54
N LEU A 69 13.18 -20.51 -14.45
CA LEU A 69 13.60 -19.93 -15.71
C LEU A 69 14.19 -18.53 -15.59
N ASN A 70 13.71 -17.74 -14.60
CA ASN A 70 14.06 -16.32 -14.49
C ASN A 70 14.96 -16.01 -13.30
N HIS A 71 15.17 -16.98 -12.40
CA HIS A 71 16.01 -16.83 -11.20
C HIS A 71 15.64 -15.58 -10.37
N PHE A 72 14.34 -15.38 -10.10
CA PHE A 72 13.90 -14.23 -9.30
C PHE A 72 14.49 -14.29 -7.90
N PRO A 73 14.82 -13.13 -7.31
CA PRO A 73 15.22 -13.07 -5.91
C PRO A 73 14.13 -13.66 -5.00
N ALA A 74 14.55 -14.36 -3.94
CA ALA A 74 13.63 -14.96 -2.97
C ALA A 74 12.79 -13.93 -2.20
N ASP A 75 13.20 -12.65 -2.20
CA ASP A 75 12.46 -11.57 -1.57
C ASP A 75 11.19 -11.25 -2.37
N GLY A 76 10.02 -11.42 -1.74
CA GLY A 76 8.71 -11.20 -2.36
C GLY A 76 8.50 -9.80 -2.94
N ARG A 77 9.30 -8.81 -2.55
CA ARG A 77 9.27 -7.46 -3.12
C ARG A 77 9.63 -7.43 -4.60
N PHE A 78 10.40 -8.41 -5.08
CA PHE A 78 10.83 -8.55 -6.47
C PHE A 78 9.93 -9.45 -7.32
N GLN A 79 8.85 -9.97 -6.76
CA GLN A 79 7.90 -10.87 -7.44
C GLN A 79 6.75 -10.13 -8.14
N THR A 80 6.77 -8.80 -8.14
CA THR A 80 5.80 -7.98 -8.85
C THR A 80 6.54 -6.90 -9.61
N PHE A 81 6.28 -6.79 -10.91
CA PHE A 81 6.99 -5.85 -11.78
C PHE A 81 6.13 -5.45 -12.99
N LEU A 82 6.44 -4.30 -13.55
CA LEU A 82 5.89 -3.82 -14.81
C LEU A 82 6.88 -4.12 -15.94
N LEU A 83 6.35 -4.63 -17.05
CA LEU A 83 7.11 -4.84 -18.28
C LEU A 83 6.75 -3.76 -19.30
N ASP A 84 7.72 -3.38 -20.12
CA ASP A 84 7.49 -2.60 -21.33
C ASP A 84 6.99 -3.50 -22.49
N LYS A 85 6.78 -2.89 -23.67
CA LYS A 85 6.37 -3.59 -24.88
C LYS A 85 7.38 -4.63 -25.39
N ASP A 86 8.63 -4.53 -24.97
CA ASP A 86 9.73 -5.43 -25.34
C ASP A 86 9.99 -6.51 -24.27
N ASN A 87 9.04 -6.67 -23.31
CA ASN A 87 9.11 -7.56 -22.16
C ASN A 87 10.29 -7.30 -21.21
N LYS A 88 10.78 -6.06 -21.16
CA LYS A 88 11.81 -5.67 -20.20
C LYS A 88 11.18 -5.10 -18.94
N VAL A 89 11.76 -5.42 -17.80
CA VAL A 89 11.31 -4.89 -16.50
C VAL A 89 11.66 -3.41 -16.42
N VAL A 90 10.64 -2.55 -16.25
CA VAL A 90 10.78 -1.09 -16.12
C VAL A 90 10.51 -0.58 -14.70
N VAL A 91 9.63 -1.25 -13.95
CA VAL A 91 9.39 -0.95 -12.53
C VAL A 91 9.29 -2.25 -11.76
N ILE A 92 9.94 -2.31 -10.60
CA ILE A 92 9.88 -3.44 -9.66
C ILE A 92 9.19 -2.99 -8.38
N GLY A 93 8.37 -3.85 -7.81
CA GLY A 93 7.68 -3.68 -6.55
C GLY A 93 6.18 -3.79 -6.66
N ASN A 94 5.52 -4.01 -5.52
CA ASN A 94 4.09 -4.27 -5.48
C ASN A 94 3.27 -2.97 -5.36
N PRO A 95 2.50 -2.57 -6.39
CA PRO A 95 1.76 -1.32 -6.43
C PRO A 95 0.54 -1.27 -5.51
N ILE A 96 0.05 -2.43 -5.01
CA ILE A 96 -1.06 -2.45 -4.07
C ILE A 96 -0.62 -2.26 -2.61
N HIS A 97 0.69 -2.44 -2.33
CA HIS A 97 1.25 -2.26 -0.99
C HIS A 97 2.00 -0.93 -0.81
N ASN A 98 2.49 -0.37 -1.91
CA ASN A 98 3.30 0.85 -1.85
C ASN A 98 2.77 1.90 -2.83
N PRO A 99 2.22 3.03 -2.33
CA PRO A 99 1.71 4.12 -3.15
C PRO A 99 2.75 4.71 -4.12
N ASN A 100 4.01 4.84 -3.70
CA ASN A 100 5.06 5.37 -4.56
C ASN A 100 5.35 4.42 -5.74
N ILE A 101 5.32 3.11 -5.52
CA ILE A 101 5.44 2.12 -6.59
C ILE A 101 4.24 2.22 -7.53
N ARG A 102 3.02 2.37 -6.98
CA ARG A 102 1.81 2.57 -7.80
C ARG A 102 1.95 3.77 -8.73
N GLU A 103 2.47 4.87 -8.24
CA GLU A 103 2.70 6.08 -9.06
C GLU A 103 3.73 5.86 -10.16
N LEU A 104 4.82 5.16 -9.86
CA LEU A 104 5.81 4.78 -10.88
C LEU A 104 5.17 3.94 -11.98
N TYR A 105 4.33 2.96 -11.63
CA TYR A 105 3.57 2.18 -12.61
C TYR A 105 2.69 3.07 -13.48
N LEU A 106 1.90 3.95 -12.87
CA LEU A 106 0.99 4.83 -13.59
C LEU A 106 1.74 5.81 -14.49
N LYS A 107 2.88 6.32 -14.04
CA LYS A 107 3.76 7.18 -14.84
C LYS A 107 4.25 6.45 -16.10
N GLU A 108 4.78 5.25 -15.94
CA GLU A 108 5.27 4.46 -17.09
C GLU A 108 4.13 4.08 -18.04
N ILE A 109 2.99 3.64 -17.51
CA ILE A 109 1.83 3.23 -18.29
C ILE A 109 1.25 4.40 -19.10
N THR A 110 1.14 5.59 -18.50
CA THR A 110 0.48 6.74 -19.16
C THR A 110 1.43 7.64 -19.94
N GLY A 111 2.73 7.49 -19.75
CA GLY A 111 3.74 8.43 -20.26
C GLY A 111 3.61 9.84 -19.67
N LYS A 112 2.69 10.03 -18.72
CA LYS A 112 2.48 11.30 -18.03
C LYS A 112 3.25 11.25 -16.72
N GLN A 113 3.97 12.31 -16.40
CA GLN A 113 4.33 12.51 -15.00
C GLN A 113 3.01 12.49 -14.21
N PRO A 114 2.90 11.74 -13.10
CA PRO A 114 1.77 11.90 -12.23
C PRO A 114 1.62 13.39 -11.99
N ALA A 115 0.40 13.90 -12.11
CA ALA A 115 0.11 15.30 -11.80
C ALA A 115 0.85 15.55 -10.50
N SER A 116 1.82 16.46 -10.52
CA SER A 116 2.83 16.62 -9.47
C SER A 116 2.10 16.44 -8.15
N GLN A 117 2.43 15.38 -7.41
CA GLN A 117 1.82 15.25 -6.09
C GLN A 117 2.02 16.59 -5.46
N ILE A 118 0.92 17.22 -5.08
CA ILE A 118 0.98 18.45 -4.33
C ILE A 118 1.66 18.06 -3.03
N GLN A 119 2.98 18.07 -3.05
CA GLN A 119 3.80 17.76 -1.90
C GLN A 119 3.96 19.02 -1.07
N THR A 120 3.93 18.83 0.22
CA THR A 120 4.27 19.88 1.18
C THR A 120 5.28 19.32 2.17
N THR A 121 5.98 20.19 2.86
CA THR A 121 6.89 19.82 3.92
C THR A 121 6.22 20.00 5.27
N VAL A 122 6.55 19.14 6.22
CA VAL A 122 6.01 19.19 7.57
C VAL A 122 7.14 19.21 8.60
N LYS A 123 6.97 20.05 9.61
CA LYS A 123 7.81 20.05 10.81
C LYS A 123 7.00 19.46 11.96
N VAL A 124 7.52 18.40 12.57
CA VAL A 124 6.97 17.84 13.80
C VAL A 124 7.69 18.54 14.96
N GLU A 125 6.94 19.17 15.86
CA GLU A 125 7.53 19.93 16.99
C GLU A 125 8.22 18.97 17.98
N GLU A 126 7.53 17.86 18.31
CA GLU A 126 8.07 16.82 19.19
C GLU A 126 7.85 15.44 18.55
N ALA A 127 8.93 14.75 18.25
CA ALA A 127 8.87 13.40 17.65
C ALA A 127 8.58 12.30 18.69
N SER A 128 8.73 12.61 19.98
CA SER A 128 8.42 11.69 21.07
C SER A 128 7.88 12.44 22.29
N ILE A 129 6.86 11.90 22.94
CA ILE A 129 6.24 12.46 24.14
C ILE A 129 6.34 11.41 25.25
N GLN A 130 6.91 11.81 26.39
CA GLN A 130 7.04 10.96 27.56
C GLN A 130 5.75 11.02 28.40
N LEU A 131 4.99 9.96 28.44
CA LEU A 131 3.76 9.88 29.23
C LEU A 131 3.98 9.45 30.69
N GLY A 132 5.22 9.02 31.02
CA GLY A 132 5.54 8.46 32.34
C GLY A 132 4.78 7.16 32.62
N THR A 133 4.64 6.82 33.89
CA THR A 133 3.87 5.64 34.30
C THR A 133 2.38 5.88 34.16
N ILE A 134 1.66 4.93 33.56
CA ILE A 134 0.21 4.91 33.44
C ILE A 134 -0.31 3.73 34.23
N GLN A 135 -1.21 3.95 35.18
CA GLN A 135 -1.81 2.88 35.97
C GLN A 135 -2.92 2.17 35.18
N MET A 136 -3.19 0.92 35.53
CA MET A 136 -4.24 0.13 34.88
C MET A 136 -5.59 0.84 35.06
N GLY A 137 -6.30 1.07 33.94
CA GLY A 137 -7.57 1.82 33.92
C GLY A 137 -7.44 3.34 33.85
N GLU A 138 -6.20 3.87 33.91
CA GLU A 138 -5.92 5.28 33.67
C GLU A 138 -5.66 5.53 32.17
N SER A 139 -6.03 6.71 31.67
CA SER A 139 -5.72 7.12 30.30
C SER A 139 -4.90 8.39 30.31
N LYS A 140 -3.89 8.44 29.44
CA LYS A 140 -3.11 9.67 29.18
C LYS A 140 -3.14 10.02 27.72
N GLU A 141 -3.12 11.32 27.45
CA GLU A 141 -3.13 11.86 26.09
C GLU A 141 -1.76 12.42 25.73
N ALA A 142 -1.30 12.10 24.52
CA ALA A 142 -0.17 12.73 23.86
C ALA A 142 -0.69 13.52 22.66
N VAL A 143 -0.24 14.78 22.48
CA VAL A 143 -0.63 15.62 21.36
C VAL A 143 0.60 16.01 20.55
N PHE A 144 0.69 15.46 19.33
CA PHE A 144 1.72 15.82 18.37
C PHE A 144 1.25 16.98 17.50
N ARG A 145 2.11 17.96 17.31
CA ARG A 145 1.84 19.12 16.47
C ARG A 145 2.68 19.06 15.20
N LEU A 146 1.99 19.19 14.07
CA LEU A 146 2.56 19.12 12.74
C LEU A 146 2.36 20.47 12.05
N THR A 147 3.41 21.25 11.91
CA THR A 147 3.35 22.52 11.20
C THR A 147 3.60 22.32 9.72
N ASN A 148 2.70 22.80 8.87
CA ASN A 148 2.91 22.83 7.43
C ASN A 148 3.97 23.87 7.09
N THR A 149 5.19 23.43 6.78
CA THR A 149 6.32 24.30 6.40
C THR A 149 6.50 24.42 4.88
N GLY A 150 5.66 23.76 4.10
CA GLY A 150 5.68 23.83 2.64
C GLY A 150 4.73 24.86 2.08
N ASN A 151 4.57 24.87 0.76
CA ASN A 151 3.78 25.83 0.01
C ASN A 151 2.40 25.32 -0.40
N ASN A 152 2.11 24.04 -0.14
CA ASN A 152 0.87 23.39 -0.51
C ASN A 152 0.10 22.94 0.74
N PRO A 153 -1.22 22.72 0.66
CA PRO A 153 -2.00 22.21 1.79
C PRO A 153 -1.45 20.89 2.33
N LEU A 154 -1.35 20.77 3.66
CA LEU A 154 -1.01 19.53 4.36
C LEU A 154 -2.29 18.81 4.76
N VAL A 155 -2.39 17.52 4.41
CA VAL A 155 -3.52 16.66 4.78
C VAL A 155 -2.99 15.40 5.46
N ILE A 156 -3.54 15.05 6.61
CA ILE A 156 -3.28 13.77 7.26
C ILE A 156 -4.32 12.79 6.71
N LEU A 157 -3.85 11.73 6.04
CA LEU A 157 -4.73 10.72 5.46
C LEU A 157 -5.09 9.61 6.45
N ASP A 158 -4.13 9.24 7.30
CA ASP A 158 -4.31 8.17 8.28
C ASP A 158 -3.33 8.32 9.44
N ALA A 159 -3.67 7.72 10.58
CA ALA A 159 -2.80 7.58 11.74
C ALA A 159 -2.99 6.18 12.33
N ALA A 160 -1.93 5.36 12.25
CA ALA A 160 -1.93 3.99 12.75
C ALA A 160 -1.03 3.85 13.98
N THR A 161 -1.36 2.88 14.82
CA THR A 161 -0.57 2.51 15.99
C THR A 161 -0.18 1.03 15.94
N THR A 162 0.93 0.67 16.55
CA THR A 162 1.38 -0.71 16.67
C THR A 162 0.81 -1.44 17.89
N CYS A 163 0.15 -0.70 18.80
CA CYS A 163 -0.45 -1.22 20.04
C CYS A 163 -1.94 -0.96 20.06
N GLY A 164 -2.74 -1.97 20.42
CA GLY A 164 -4.18 -1.82 20.66
C GLY A 164 -4.54 -0.95 21.88
N CYS A 165 -3.56 -0.63 22.72
CA CYS A 165 -3.67 0.26 23.86
C CYS A 165 -3.65 1.75 23.49
N ALA A 166 -3.28 2.08 22.26
CA ALA A 166 -3.19 3.44 21.75
C ALA A 166 -4.30 3.72 20.73
N ARG A 167 -5.01 4.83 20.91
CA ARG A 167 -6.09 5.26 20.00
C ARG A 167 -5.75 6.62 19.41
N PRO A 168 -5.36 6.69 18.12
CA PRO A 168 -5.06 7.93 17.47
C PRO A 168 -6.32 8.64 16.97
N SER A 169 -6.28 9.96 16.97
CA SER A 169 -7.23 10.83 16.28
C SER A 169 -6.48 12.04 15.72
N PHE A 170 -6.96 12.64 14.66
CA PHE A 170 -6.26 13.74 14.01
C PHE A 170 -7.21 14.72 13.32
N ASP A 171 -6.71 15.91 13.06
CA ASP A 171 -7.44 16.95 12.34
C ASP A 171 -7.59 16.53 10.85
N LYS A 172 -8.83 16.54 10.36
CA LYS A 172 -9.16 16.07 8.99
C LYS A 172 -9.19 17.18 7.94
N HIS A 173 -9.11 18.43 8.35
CA HIS A 173 -9.10 19.56 7.41
C HIS A 173 -7.71 19.77 6.81
N PRO A 174 -7.60 20.27 5.57
CA PRO A 174 -6.33 20.65 4.98
C PRO A 174 -5.74 21.87 5.71
N ALA A 175 -4.50 21.79 6.17
CA ALA A 175 -3.77 22.92 6.76
C ALA A 175 -3.04 23.72 5.67
N LYS A 176 -3.25 25.01 5.63
CA LYS A 176 -2.52 25.93 4.75
C LYS A 176 -1.04 26.05 5.17
N PRO A 177 -0.17 26.60 4.31
CA PRO A 177 1.19 26.96 4.71
C PRO A 177 1.23 27.76 6.03
N GLY A 178 2.03 27.30 6.98
CA GLY A 178 2.16 27.88 8.32
C GLY A 178 1.11 27.42 9.34
N GLU A 179 0.05 26.74 8.95
CA GLU A 179 -0.95 26.18 9.87
C GLU A 179 -0.47 24.89 10.53
N ILE A 180 -1.04 24.60 11.69
CA ILE A 180 -0.70 23.42 12.51
C ILE A 180 -1.88 22.46 12.51
N LEU A 181 -1.60 21.17 12.25
CA LEU A 181 -2.50 20.05 12.51
C LEU A 181 -2.09 19.33 13.79
N GLN A 182 -3.04 18.71 14.46
CA GLN A 182 -2.80 17.91 15.66
C GLN A 182 -3.12 16.46 15.43
N VAL A 183 -2.24 15.60 15.91
CA VAL A 183 -2.49 14.17 16.10
C VAL A 183 -2.52 13.91 17.61
N ARG A 184 -3.64 13.43 18.10
CA ARG A 184 -3.85 13.09 19.52
C ARG A 184 -3.85 11.58 19.65
N VAL A 185 -3.12 11.10 20.62
CA VAL A 185 -3.05 9.66 20.92
C VAL A 185 -3.43 9.46 22.36
N ILE A 186 -4.53 8.75 22.61
CA ILE A 186 -4.95 8.34 23.95
C ILE A 186 -4.37 6.96 24.21
N MET A 187 -3.57 6.84 25.26
CA MET A 187 -2.98 5.61 25.72
C MET A 187 -3.77 5.09 26.94
N THR A 188 -4.29 3.86 26.84
CA THR A 188 -5.00 3.17 27.92
C THR A 188 -4.46 1.74 28.01
N PRO A 189 -3.57 1.43 28.94
CA PRO A 189 -2.99 0.09 29.10
C PRO A 189 -4.00 -0.93 29.67
#